data_7f1885697d8e8c122e4b7b9a4272f993
#
_entry.id   7f1885697d8e8c122e4b7b9a4272f993
#
_cell.length_a   1.000
_cell.length_b   1.000
_cell.length_c   1.000
_cell.angle_alpha   90.00
_cell.angle_beta   90.00
_cell.angle_gamma   90.00
#
_symmetry.space_group_name_H-M   'P 1'
#
loop_
_entity.id
_entity.type
_entity.pdbx_description
1 polymer ?
#
loop_
_entity_poly.entity_id
_entity_poly.type
_entity_poly.pdbx_seq_one_letter_code
_entity_poly.pdbx_strand_id
1 'polypeptide(L)'
;MKREIVMALAAALALVPAAWANQIESVIAVDYLTVEVVMEDPLPPEETDPLRFDPAHPAFTFSDGIEMTGAPAEQDVRGSPNTYRIPVNGLDTDIIYKISYKGQKAFTFKAYDETEMTERYKDRYGSYF
;
A
#
# COMPACT_ATOMS: atom_id res chain seq x y z
N MET A 1 -20.66 34.84 -15.21
CA MET A 1 -19.94 35.16 -14.01
C MET A 1 -19.72 33.94 -13.15
N LYS A 2 -20.75 33.48 -12.54
CA LYS A 2 -20.58 32.30 -11.70
C LYS A 2 -20.12 31.12 -12.47
N ARG A 3 -20.50 31.04 -13.72
CA ARG A 3 -20.09 29.94 -14.57
C ARG A 3 -18.60 29.88 -14.78
N GLU A 4 -18.02 31.06 -14.90
CA GLU A 4 -16.57 31.09 -15.08
C GLU A 4 -15.84 30.49 -13.89
N ILE A 5 -16.38 30.71 -12.72
CA ILE A 5 -15.79 30.15 -11.52
C ILE A 5 -15.88 28.63 -11.56
N VAL A 6 -17.01 28.13 -11.98
CA VAL A 6 -17.19 26.66 -12.07
C VAL A 6 -16.22 26.07 -13.08
N MET A 7 -16.01 26.75 -14.18
CA MET A 7 -15.08 26.27 -15.19
C MET A 7 -13.64 26.26 -14.67
N ALA A 8 -13.29 27.27 -13.93
CA ALA A 8 -11.98 27.30 -13.33
C ALA A 8 -11.78 26.13 -12.39
N LEU A 9 -12.80 25.77 -11.64
CA LEU A 9 -12.73 24.62 -10.79
C LEU A 9 -12.53 23.34 -11.58
N ALA A 10 -13.24 23.18 -12.66
CA ALA A 10 -13.10 22.02 -13.49
C ALA A 10 -11.69 21.91 -14.05
N ALA A 11 -11.11 23.02 -14.44
CA ALA A 11 -9.75 23.04 -14.94
C ALA A 11 -8.77 22.60 -13.84
N ALA A 12 -8.98 23.09 -12.62
CA ALA A 12 -8.13 22.70 -11.51
C ALA A 12 -8.22 21.21 -11.25
N LEU A 13 -9.41 20.66 -11.33
CA LEU A 13 -9.57 19.22 -11.16
C LEU A 13 -8.86 18.43 -12.25
N ALA A 14 -8.86 18.94 -13.44
CA ALA A 14 -8.21 18.27 -14.55
C ALA A 14 -6.70 18.20 -14.37
N LEU A 15 -6.12 19.07 -13.56
CA LEU A 15 -4.69 19.03 -13.31
C LEU A 15 -4.28 18.03 -12.23
N VAL A 16 -5.25 17.55 -11.46
CA VAL A 16 -4.95 16.65 -10.34
C VAL A 16 -4.79 15.19 -10.76
N PRO A 17 -5.46 14.70 -11.82
CA PRO A 17 -5.43 13.27 -12.14
C PRO A 17 -4.05 12.66 -12.25
N ALA A 18 -3.05 13.43 -12.63
CA ALA A 18 -1.69 12.89 -12.73
C ALA A 18 -1.20 12.36 -11.38
N ALA A 19 -1.53 13.08 -10.31
CA ALA A 19 -1.14 12.64 -8.97
C ALA A 19 -1.93 11.44 -8.50
N TRP A 20 -3.10 11.22 -9.07
CA TRP A 20 -3.96 10.10 -8.71
C TRP A 20 -3.79 8.89 -9.60
N ALA A 21 -2.89 8.98 -10.57
CA ALA A 21 -2.70 7.87 -11.50
C ALA A 21 -2.19 6.62 -10.78
N ASN A 22 -1.39 6.79 -9.73
CA ASN A 22 -0.87 5.64 -9.04
C ASN A 22 -1.86 5.16 -7.98
N GLN A 23 -2.18 3.88 -8.03
CA GLN A 23 -3.14 3.26 -7.14
C GLN A 23 -2.64 1.89 -6.70
N ILE A 24 -3.19 1.42 -5.58
CA ILE A 24 -2.95 0.06 -5.12
C ILE A 24 -3.69 -0.90 -6.05
N GLU A 25 -3.01 -1.93 -6.54
CA GLU A 25 -3.65 -3.01 -7.28
C GLU A 25 -4.04 -4.15 -6.37
N SER A 26 -3.16 -4.51 -5.44
CA SER A 26 -3.42 -5.61 -4.53
C SER A 26 -2.64 -5.42 -3.24
N VAL A 27 -3.10 -6.08 -2.19
CA VAL A 27 -2.47 -6.00 -0.88
C VAL A 27 -2.62 -7.32 -0.16
N ILE A 28 -1.55 -7.77 0.48
CA ILE A 28 -1.55 -8.95 1.34
C ILE A 28 -0.68 -8.69 2.56
N ALA A 29 -0.99 -9.37 3.66
CA ALA A 29 -0.11 -9.40 4.81
C ALA A 29 0.93 -10.51 4.58
N VAL A 30 2.20 -10.16 4.72
CA VAL A 30 3.28 -11.13 4.57
C VAL A 30 3.54 -11.81 5.91
N ASP A 31 3.58 -11.01 6.95
CA ASP A 31 3.70 -11.50 8.32
C ASP A 31 3.09 -10.44 9.25
N TYR A 32 3.29 -10.58 10.56
CA TYR A 32 2.67 -9.67 11.53
C TYR A 32 3.20 -8.25 11.46
N LEU A 33 4.33 -8.05 10.83
CA LEU A 33 5.01 -6.74 10.79
C LEU A 33 5.18 -6.20 9.38
N THR A 34 4.63 -6.87 8.37
CA THR A 34 4.90 -6.52 6.98
C THR A 34 3.66 -6.68 6.12
N VAL A 35 3.34 -5.63 5.38
CA VAL A 35 2.26 -5.64 4.39
C VAL A 35 2.90 -5.47 3.01
N GLU A 36 2.50 -6.30 2.07
CA GLU A 36 2.99 -6.20 0.70
C GLU A 36 1.91 -5.62 -0.20
N VAL A 37 2.26 -4.59 -0.94
CA VAL A 37 1.34 -3.96 -1.89
C VAL A 37 1.93 -4.05 -3.29
N VAL A 38 1.06 -4.20 -4.26
CA VAL A 38 1.42 -4.04 -5.67
C VAL A 38 0.74 -2.76 -6.14
N MET A 39 1.54 -1.85 -6.68
CA MET A 39 1.04 -0.58 -7.18
C MET A 39 0.90 -0.64 -8.71
N GLU A 40 0.03 0.21 -9.27
CA GLU A 40 -0.08 0.30 -10.73
C GLU A 40 1.18 0.89 -11.34
N ASP A 41 1.78 1.85 -10.66
CA ASP A 41 3.00 2.52 -11.11
C ASP A 41 4.03 2.51 -10.00
N PRO A 42 5.32 2.73 -10.32
CA PRO A 42 6.34 2.81 -9.27
C PRO A 42 6.05 3.94 -8.29
N LEU A 43 6.39 3.72 -7.03
CA LEU A 43 6.32 4.78 -6.04
C LEU A 43 7.42 5.80 -6.30
N PRO A 44 7.17 7.10 -6.01
CA PRO A 44 8.22 8.10 -6.13
C PRO A 44 9.42 7.76 -5.24
N PRO A 45 10.63 8.09 -5.67
CA PRO A 45 11.83 7.78 -4.87
C PRO A 45 11.78 8.33 -3.45
N GLU A 46 11.19 9.50 -3.25
CA GLU A 46 11.09 10.11 -1.93
C GLU A 46 10.20 9.30 -0.98
N GLU A 47 9.30 8.47 -1.51
CA GLU A 47 8.43 7.65 -0.67
C GLU A 47 9.07 6.33 -0.28
N THR A 48 10.12 5.93 -0.98
CA THR A 48 10.81 4.67 -0.68
C THR A 48 12.17 4.89 -0.02
N ASP A 49 12.55 6.13 0.23
CA ASP A 49 13.82 6.47 0.86
C ASP A 49 13.67 6.38 2.38
N PRO A 50 14.38 5.43 3.04
CA PRO A 50 14.27 5.30 4.49
C PRO A 50 14.68 6.55 5.25
N LEU A 51 15.55 7.37 4.67
CA LEU A 51 16.04 8.59 5.32
C LEU A 51 15.00 9.71 5.26
N ARG A 52 14.01 9.59 4.41
CA ARG A 52 12.96 10.61 4.26
C ARG A 52 11.65 10.20 4.89
N PHE A 53 11.59 9.03 5.47
CA PHE A 53 10.34 8.56 6.07
C PHE A 53 9.94 9.46 7.23
N ASP A 54 8.70 9.95 7.17
CA ASP A 54 8.13 10.80 8.19
C ASP A 54 6.84 10.15 8.70
N PRO A 55 6.84 9.62 9.93
CA PRO A 55 5.63 8.96 10.46
C PRO A 55 4.44 9.90 10.62
N ALA A 56 4.67 11.22 10.63
CA ALA A 56 3.57 12.18 10.70
C ALA A 56 2.87 12.37 9.35
N HIS A 57 3.54 12.01 8.26
CA HIS A 57 2.99 12.16 6.90
C HIS A 57 3.22 10.90 6.07
N PRO A 58 2.64 9.77 6.49
CA PRO A 58 2.84 8.52 5.77
C PRO A 58 2.10 8.50 4.45
N ALA A 59 2.69 7.84 3.44
CA ALA A 59 2.03 7.67 2.16
C ALA A 59 0.87 6.67 2.25
N PHE A 60 1.01 5.66 3.11
CA PHE A 60 -0.03 4.66 3.33
C PHE A 60 -0.59 4.81 4.73
N THR A 61 -1.91 4.77 4.83
CA THR A 61 -2.60 4.82 6.12
C THR A 61 -3.44 3.56 6.29
N PHE A 62 -3.58 3.15 7.54
CA PHE A 62 -4.23 1.89 7.87
C PHE A 62 -5.31 2.12 8.92
N SER A 63 -6.23 1.16 9.02
CA SER A 63 -7.24 1.15 10.08
C SER A 63 -6.69 0.52 11.36
N ASP A 64 -7.47 0.62 12.44
CA ASP A 64 -7.28 -0.14 13.68
C ASP A 64 -5.92 0.06 14.33
N GLY A 65 -5.41 1.27 14.27
CA GLY A 65 -4.18 1.62 14.97
C GLY A 65 -2.91 1.15 14.31
N ILE A 66 -3.00 0.58 13.12
CA ILE A 66 -1.81 0.16 12.38
C ILE A 66 -1.16 1.37 11.73
N GLU A 67 0.16 1.44 11.83
CA GLU A 67 0.94 2.55 11.28
C GLU A 67 2.20 2.02 10.62
N MET A 68 2.65 2.73 9.59
CA MET A 68 3.96 2.46 9.00
C MET A 68 5.06 2.75 10.02
N THR A 69 6.05 1.87 10.08
CA THR A 69 7.22 2.07 10.94
C THR A 69 8.47 2.43 10.14
N GLY A 70 8.36 2.46 8.83
CA GLY A 70 9.46 2.81 7.95
C GLY A 70 8.98 2.96 6.53
N ALA A 71 9.87 3.33 5.63
CA ALA A 71 9.54 3.50 4.22
C ALA A 71 9.25 2.17 3.54
N PRO A 72 8.38 2.16 2.53
CA PRO A 72 8.18 0.95 1.71
C PRO A 72 9.48 0.55 1.02
N ALA A 73 9.73 -0.75 0.95
CA ALA A 73 10.92 -1.29 0.29
C ALA A 73 10.51 -2.02 -0.98
N GLU A 74 11.11 -1.60 -2.09
CA GLU A 74 10.82 -2.23 -3.38
C GLU A 74 11.29 -3.67 -3.39
N GLN A 75 10.46 -4.54 -3.98
CA GLN A 75 10.76 -5.96 -4.10
C GLN A 75 10.96 -6.32 -5.55
N ASP A 76 11.91 -7.19 -5.79
CA ASP A 76 12.16 -7.71 -7.14
C ASP A 76 11.37 -9.01 -7.30
N VAL A 77 10.12 -8.89 -7.73
CA VAL A 77 9.23 -10.03 -7.90
C VAL A 77 8.98 -10.22 -9.38
N ARG A 78 9.41 -11.38 -9.89
CA ARG A 78 9.25 -11.70 -11.32
C ARG A 78 7.76 -11.71 -11.68
N GLY A 79 7.42 -10.99 -12.74
CA GLY A 79 6.04 -10.93 -13.21
C GLY A 79 5.14 -10.02 -12.39
N SER A 80 5.67 -9.37 -11.38
CA SER A 80 4.90 -8.47 -10.53
C SER A 80 5.75 -7.25 -10.18
N PRO A 81 5.97 -6.37 -11.16
CA PRO A 81 6.70 -5.14 -10.90
C PRO A 81 5.89 -4.22 -9.97
N ASN A 82 6.56 -3.23 -9.41
CA ASN A 82 5.95 -2.25 -8.53
C ASN A 82 5.41 -2.87 -7.26
N THR A 83 6.09 -3.90 -6.77
CA THR A 83 5.76 -4.55 -5.51
C THR A 83 6.61 -3.97 -4.40
N TYR A 84 5.96 -3.62 -3.28
CA TYR A 84 6.65 -2.99 -2.15
C TYR A 84 6.22 -3.65 -0.86
N ARG A 85 7.16 -3.75 0.07
CA ARG A 85 6.86 -4.22 1.42
C ARG A 85 6.89 -3.04 2.39
N ILE A 86 5.83 -2.93 3.16
CA ILE A 86 5.63 -1.83 4.08
C ILE A 86 5.75 -2.36 5.50
N PRO A 87 6.73 -1.89 6.28
CA PRO A 87 6.83 -2.29 7.68
C PRO A 87 5.75 -1.60 8.50
N VAL A 88 5.11 -2.36 9.38
CA VAL A 88 4.04 -1.84 10.23
C VAL A 88 4.29 -2.24 11.68
N ASN A 89 3.54 -1.63 12.59
CA ASN A 89 3.74 -1.81 14.03
C ASN A 89 3.17 -3.11 14.60
N GLY A 90 2.37 -3.84 13.84
CA GLY A 90 1.91 -5.15 14.28
C GLY A 90 0.48 -5.42 13.90
N LEU A 91 0.23 -6.56 13.25
CA LEU A 91 -1.09 -6.99 12.80
C LEU A 91 -1.62 -8.08 13.72
N ASP A 92 -2.94 -8.12 13.87
CA ASP A 92 -3.62 -9.14 14.66
C ASP A 92 -4.36 -10.06 13.70
N THR A 93 -4.30 -11.36 13.94
CA THR A 93 -4.84 -12.36 13.02
C THR A 93 -6.35 -12.33 12.87
N ASP A 94 -7.06 -11.78 13.84
CA ASP A 94 -8.52 -11.81 13.83
C ASP A 94 -9.16 -10.57 13.21
N ILE A 95 -8.36 -9.68 12.66
CA ILE A 95 -8.86 -8.39 12.19
C ILE A 95 -8.69 -8.27 10.69
N ILE A 96 -9.73 -7.74 10.04
CA ILE A 96 -9.65 -7.34 8.65
C ILE A 96 -9.31 -5.85 8.63
N TYR A 97 -8.17 -5.53 8.05
CA TYR A 97 -7.66 -4.16 8.01
C TYR A 97 -7.97 -3.48 6.70
N LYS A 98 -7.88 -2.17 6.73
CA LYS A 98 -7.98 -1.34 5.53
C LYS A 98 -6.68 -0.59 5.33
N ILE A 99 -6.32 -0.39 4.07
CA ILE A 99 -5.14 0.38 3.70
C ILE A 99 -5.53 1.35 2.60
N SER A 100 -5.03 2.58 2.68
CA SER A 100 -5.24 3.60 1.66
C SER A 100 -3.90 4.20 1.28
N TYR A 101 -3.75 4.52 0.00
CA TYR A 101 -2.59 5.24 -0.49
C TYR A 101 -2.99 6.68 -0.72
N LYS A 102 -2.35 7.61 0.01
CA LYS A 102 -2.58 9.06 -0.12
C LYS A 102 -4.07 9.43 -0.08
N GLY A 103 -4.81 8.80 0.80
CA GLY A 103 -6.22 9.12 0.99
C GLY A 103 -7.16 8.64 -0.10
N GLN A 104 -6.68 7.78 -0.98
CA GLN A 104 -7.52 7.21 -2.04
C GLN A 104 -8.38 6.07 -1.51
N LYS A 105 -9.07 5.40 -2.42
CA LYS A 105 -9.94 4.29 -2.08
C LYS A 105 -9.24 3.26 -1.22
N ALA A 106 -9.88 2.85 -0.15
CA ALA A 106 -9.32 1.86 0.75
C ALA A 106 -9.47 0.45 0.18
N PHE A 107 -8.46 -0.37 0.42
CA PHE A 107 -8.47 -1.79 0.12
C PHE A 107 -8.48 -2.54 1.44
N THR A 108 -9.16 -3.68 1.47
CA THR A 108 -9.16 -4.52 2.66
C THR A 108 -8.15 -5.63 2.51
N PHE A 109 -7.56 -6.03 3.64
CA PHE A 109 -6.71 -7.20 3.66
C PHE A 109 -6.84 -7.85 5.03
N LYS A 110 -6.58 -9.16 5.04
CA LYS A 110 -6.66 -9.93 6.27
C LYS A 110 -5.26 -10.18 6.79
N ALA A 111 -5.10 -10.07 8.09
CA ALA A 111 -3.81 -10.36 8.69
C ALA A 111 -3.47 -11.83 8.48
N TYR A 112 -2.20 -12.06 8.39
CA TYR A 112 -1.63 -13.37 8.17
C TYR A 112 -1.75 -14.24 9.43
N ASP A 113 -2.01 -15.53 9.25
CA ASP A 113 -1.85 -16.50 10.34
C ASP A 113 -0.91 -17.62 9.89
N GLU A 114 -0.42 -18.41 10.85
CA GLU A 114 0.58 -19.42 10.56
C GLU A 114 0.09 -20.46 9.57
N THR A 115 -1.16 -20.85 9.70
CA THR A 115 -1.73 -21.86 8.82
C THR A 115 -1.76 -21.36 7.38
N GLU A 116 -2.26 -20.14 7.19
CA GLU A 116 -2.31 -19.56 5.85
C GLU A 116 -0.93 -19.40 5.24
N MET A 117 0.04 -19.03 6.06
CA MET A 117 1.40 -18.89 5.56
C MET A 117 1.98 -20.21 5.13
N THR A 118 1.75 -21.26 5.89
CA THR A 118 2.23 -22.58 5.54
C THR A 118 1.65 -23.01 4.20
N GLU A 119 0.36 -22.76 3.98
CA GLU A 119 -0.26 -23.07 2.72
C GLU A 119 0.32 -22.26 1.56
N ARG A 120 0.54 -20.96 1.77
CA ARG A 120 1.16 -20.12 0.75
C ARG A 120 2.57 -20.58 0.40
N TYR A 121 3.32 -21.01 1.38
CA TYR A 121 4.66 -21.55 1.15
C TYR A 121 4.61 -22.80 0.31
N LYS A 122 3.68 -23.69 0.61
CA LYS A 122 3.51 -24.91 -0.15
C LYS A 122 3.15 -24.59 -1.61
N ASP A 123 2.23 -23.65 -1.82
CA ASP A 123 1.83 -23.27 -3.16
C ASP A 123 2.97 -22.67 -3.95
N ARG A 124 3.81 -21.88 -3.29
CA ARG A 124 4.88 -21.15 -3.96
C ARG A 124 6.12 -22.01 -4.16
N TYR A 125 6.44 -22.85 -3.21
CA TYR A 125 7.70 -23.61 -3.20
C TYR A 125 7.51 -25.11 -3.22
N GLY A 126 6.30 -25.58 -3.43
CA GLY A 126 6.00 -27.01 -3.46
C GLY A 126 6.04 -27.59 -2.06
N SER A 127 6.17 -28.93 -2.01
CA SER A 127 6.19 -29.64 -0.73
C SER A 127 7.53 -29.48 -0.05
N TYR A 128 7.91 -28.28 0.19
CA TYR A 128 9.19 -27.94 0.75
C TYR A 128 9.32 -28.39 2.20
N PHE A 129 8.23 -28.39 2.91
CA PHE A 129 8.19 -28.83 4.27
C PHE A 129 7.70 -30.29 4.34
#